data_3153268e0777d222924f466eac52831d
#
_entry.id   3153268e0777d222924f466eac52831d
#
_cell.length_a   1.000
_cell.length_b   1.000
_cell.length_c   1.000
_cell.angle_alpha   90.00
_cell.angle_beta   90.00
_cell.angle_gamma   90.00
#
_symmetry.space_group_name_H-M   'P 1'
#
loop_
_entity.id
_entity.type
_entity.pdbx_description
1 polymer ?
#
loop_
_entity_poly.entity_id
_entity_poly.type
_entity_poly.pdbx_seq_one_letter_code
_entity_poly.pdbx_strand_id
1 'polypeptide(L)'
;MLCKNICAMSTYSESFERRVEDTLCGATVREQAAEEERLMKKPPTGDPAHDVLGYEKRSLDAIFRATSVAVIGATDEASSVGRTVMRNLINNPFGGTVYPVNPNRPSVSGIKAYPSVSELPEPVDLAVVVTPAPTVPGIMRECAEAGVQGAIVISAGFKEAGEEGVDLERQVLEEARRGRIRVVGPNCLGVMSPKSGLNATFAGAMAKPGNVGFLSQSGALCTAI
;
A
#
# COMPACT_ATOMS: atom_id res chain seq x y z
N MET A 1 -6.61 1.86 -13.02
CA MET A 1 -6.54 3.28 -12.63
C MET A 1 -5.74 3.35 -11.33
N LEU A 2 -4.54 3.91 -11.38
CA LEU A 2 -3.76 4.12 -10.17
C LEU A 2 -4.57 5.04 -9.25
N CYS A 3 -4.87 4.58 -8.03
CA CYS A 3 -5.50 5.41 -7.02
C CYS A 3 -4.51 6.52 -6.64
N LYS A 4 -4.71 7.70 -7.20
CA LYS A 4 -3.87 8.85 -6.93
C LYS A 4 -4.09 9.33 -5.51
N ASN A 5 -2.98 9.45 -4.77
CA ASN A 5 -2.93 10.10 -3.47
C ASN A 5 -4.02 9.62 -2.49
N ILE A 6 -4.05 8.31 -2.21
CA ILE A 6 -4.87 7.80 -1.13
C ILE A 6 -4.04 7.80 0.14
N CYS A 7 -4.37 8.69 1.06
CA CYS A 7 -4.03 8.51 2.46
C CYS A 7 -5.18 7.75 3.10
N ALA A 8 -5.00 6.49 3.42
CA ALA A 8 -6.00 5.70 4.12
C ALA A 8 -5.63 5.62 5.60
N MET A 9 -6.46 6.22 6.43
CA MET A 9 -6.47 5.99 7.87
C MET A 9 -7.62 5.02 8.13
N SER A 10 -7.30 3.73 8.25
CA SER A 10 -8.31 2.69 8.49
C SER A 10 -8.42 2.38 9.98
N THR A 11 -9.60 2.60 10.51
CA THR A 11 -10.03 2.06 11.80
C THR A 11 -11.16 1.06 11.55
N TYR A 12 -10.80 -0.12 11.05
CA TYR A 12 -11.80 -1.14 10.73
C TYR A 12 -12.33 -1.80 12.00
N SER A 13 -13.66 -1.78 12.23
CA SER A 13 -14.35 -2.49 13.31
C SER A 13 -15.09 -3.69 12.73
N GLU A 14 -14.91 -4.88 13.32
CA GLU A 14 -15.70 -6.08 13.00
C GLU A 14 -17.23 -5.84 13.09
N SER A 15 -17.65 -4.81 13.84
CA SER A 15 -19.04 -4.37 13.94
C SER A 15 -19.56 -3.65 12.69
N PHE A 16 -18.67 -3.21 11.78
CA PHE A 16 -19.09 -2.56 10.53
C PHE A 16 -19.48 -3.60 9.48
N GLU A 17 -18.78 -4.72 9.39
CA GLU A 17 -19.16 -5.82 8.51
C GLU A 17 -20.57 -6.35 8.83
N ARG A 18 -20.87 -6.58 10.11
CA ARG A 18 -22.21 -7.03 10.55
C ARG A 18 -23.33 -6.02 10.28
N ARG A 19 -23.08 -4.73 10.35
CA ARG A 19 -24.10 -3.70 10.13
C ARG A 19 -24.41 -3.45 8.65
N VAL A 20 -23.48 -3.72 7.75
CA VAL A 20 -23.74 -3.66 6.30
C VAL A 20 -24.61 -4.85 5.88
N GLU A 21 -24.42 -6.02 6.49
CA GLU A 21 -25.27 -7.19 6.25
C GLU A 21 -26.72 -7.00 6.72
N ASP A 22 -26.93 -6.30 7.85
CA ASP A 22 -28.28 -6.09 8.43
C ASP A 22 -29.10 -5.00 7.71
N THR A 23 -28.48 -4.10 6.95
CA THR A 23 -29.20 -2.96 6.33
C THR A 23 -29.74 -3.27 4.93
N LEU A 24 -29.38 -4.40 4.33
CA LEU A 24 -29.82 -4.81 2.99
C LEU A 24 -30.96 -5.85 2.99
N CYS A 25 -31.65 -6.01 4.10
CA CYS A 25 -32.73 -6.99 4.25
C CYS A 25 -34.06 -6.49 3.65
N GLY A 26 -34.33 -6.83 2.39
CA GLY A 26 -35.62 -6.55 1.71
C GLY A 26 -35.92 -7.40 0.49
N ALA A 27 -34.97 -8.15 -0.04
CA ALA A 27 -35.19 -9.14 -1.10
C ALA A 27 -34.86 -10.54 -0.56
N THR A 28 -35.61 -11.54 -1.02
CA THR A 28 -35.47 -12.89 -0.48
C THR A 28 -34.05 -13.38 -0.51
N VAL A 29 -33.51 -13.67 0.66
CA VAL A 29 -32.10 -14.09 0.92
C VAL A 29 -31.60 -15.19 -0.05
N ARG A 30 -32.50 -15.97 -0.62
CA ARG A 30 -32.19 -17.04 -1.60
C ARG A 30 -31.91 -16.52 -3.02
N GLU A 31 -32.59 -15.47 -3.47
CA GLU A 31 -32.35 -14.89 -4.80
C GLU A 31 -31.06 -14.06 -4.82
N GLN A 32 -30.79 -13.35 -3.71
CA GLN A 32 -29.52 -12.62 -3.57
C GLN A 32 -28.32 -13.57 -3.48
N ALA A 33 -28.42 -14.65 -2.71
CA ALA A 33 -27.36 -15.66 -2.63
C ALA A 33 -27.12 -16.37 -3.97
N ALA A 34 -28.16 -16.59 -4.77
CA ALA A 34 -28.03 -17.20 -6.11
C ALA A 34 -27.42 -16.23 -7.14
N GLU A 35 -27.76 -14.94 -7.05
CA GLU A 35 -27.16 -13.88 -7.90
C GLU A 35 -25.71 -13.63 -7.51
N GLU A 36 -25.38 -13.60 -6.23
CA GLU A 36 -24.00 -13.52 -5.72
C GLU A 36 -23.17 -14.73 -6.16
N GLU A 37 -23.72 -15.95 -6.08
CA GLU A 37 -23.04 -17.16 -6.55
C GLU A 37 -22.83 -17.16 -8.08
N ARG A 38 -23.74 -16.55 -8.84
CA ARG A 38 -23.63 -16.38 -10.29
C ARG A 38 -22.60 -15.31 -10.67
N LEU A 39 -22.51 -14.23 -9.91
CA LEU A 39 -21.47 -13.20 -10.04
C LEU A 39 -20.09 -13.73 -9.67
N MET A 40 -20.01 -14.62 -8.67
CA MET A 40 -18.76 -15.28 -8.26
C MET A 40 -18.21 -16.26 -9.31
N LYS A 41 -19.05 -16.83 -10.17
CA LYS A 41 -18.64 -17.81 -11.22
C LYS A 41 -18.21 -17.16 -12.53
N LYS A 42 -18.30 -15.84 -12.66
CA LYS A 42 -17.85 -15.15 -13.87
C LYS A 42 -16.33 -14.97 -13.81
N PRO A 43 -15.56 -15.50 -14.76
CA PRO A 43 -14.13 -15.23 -14.80
C PRO A 43 -13.91 -13.72 -14.91
N PRO A 44 -12.91 -13.15 -14.23
CA PRO A 44 -12.64 -11.73 -14.28
C PRO A 44 -12.32 -11.33 -15.72
N THR A 45 -13.25 -10.66 -16.39
CA THR A 45 -13.10 -10.11 -17.74
C THR A 45 -12.56 -8.67 -17.69
N GLY A 46 -11.86 -8.30 -16.61
CA GLY A 46 -11.33 -6.97 -16.37
C GLY A 46 -9.90 -7.00 -15.91
N ASP A 47 -9.26 -5.85 -16.00
CA ASP A 47 -7.95 -5.59 -15.42
C ASP A 47 -8.00 -5.88 -13.90
N PRO A 48 -7.19 -6.81 -13.36
CA PRO A 48 -7.16 -7.12 -11.93
C PRO A 48 -6.91 -5.89 -11.03
N ALA A 49 -6.30 -4.83 -11.58
CA ALA A 49 -6.08 -3.58 -10.87
C ALA A 49 -7.36 -2.76 -10.68
N HIS A 50 -8.43 -3.05 -11.44
CA HIS A 50 -9.74 -2.39 -11.34
C HIS A 50 -10.78 -3.22 -10.59
N ASP A 51 -10.47 -4.45 -10.27
CA ASP A 51 -11.36 -5.33 -9.51
C ASP A 51 -11.30 -4.97 -8.01
N VAL A 52 -11.95 -3.87 -7.65
CA VAL A 52 -12.02 -3.38 -6.27
C VAL A 52 -12.91 -4.28 -5.39
N LEU A 53 -13.78 -5.08 -6.02
CA LEU A 53 -14.72 -5.99 -5.37
C LEU A 53 -14.37 -7.46 -5.60
N GLY A 54 -13.25 -7.73 -6.27
CA GLY A 54 -12.79 -9.09 -6.50
C GLY A 54 -12.51 -9.84 -5.21
N TYR A 55 -13.17 -10.97 -5.07
CA TYR A 55 -13.24 -11.80 -3.88
C TYR A 55 -11.93 -12.47 -3.43
N GLU A 56 -10.80 -12.14 -4.02
CA GLU A 56 -9.52 -12.51 -3.43
C GLU A 56 -9.25 -11.61 -2.22
N LYS A 57 -9.69 -12.06 -1.05
CA LYS A 57 -9.55 -11.45 0.30
C LYS A 57 -8.15 -10.93 0.66
N ARG A 58 -7.17 -11.04 -0.25
CA ARG A 58 -5.75 -10.86 0.08
C ARG A 58 -5.12 -9.54 -0.38
N SER A 59 -5.71 -8.83 -1.34
CA SER A 59 -5.00 -7.71 -1.96
C SER A 59 -4.92 -6.44 -1.11
N LEU A 60 -5.94 -6.14 -0.30
CA LEU A 60 -5.92 -4.98 0.60
C LEU A 60 -5.31 -5.31 1.97
N ASP A 61 -5.38 -6.58 2.40
CA ASP A 61 -4.76 -7.03 3.64
C ASP A 61 -3.24 -6.85 3.58
N ALA A 62 -2.61 -7.07 2.42
CA ALA A 62 -1.19 -6.81 2.21
C ALA A 62 -0.79 -5.34 2.44
N ILE A 63 -1.74 -4.40 2.38
CA ILE A 63 -1.49 -2.98 2.65
C ILE A 63 -1.85 -2.62 4.10
N PHE A 64 -3.04 -3.02 4.59
CA PHE A 64 -3.55 -2.59 5.88
C PHE A 64 -3.22 -3.52 7.04
N ARG A 65 -2.87 -4.76 6.76
CA ARG A 65 -2.53 -5.81 7.74
C ARG A 65 -1.17 -6.45 7.44
N ALA A 66 -0.28 -5.71 6.77
CA ALA A 66 1.06 -6.18 6.48
C ALA A 66 1.77 -6.64 7.76
N THR A 67 2.39 -7.81 7.70
CA THR A 67 3.23 -8.38 8.76
C THR A 67 4.71 -8.20 8.46
N SER A 68 5.04 -7.90 7.20
CA SER A 68 6.41 -7.60 6.76
C SER A 68 6.41 -6.42 5.77
N VAL A 69 7.30 -5.46 5.98
CA VAL A 69 7.37 -4.22 5.20
C VAL A 69 8.80 -3.97 4.74
N ALA A 70 9.02 -3.88 3.43
CA ALA A 70 10.27 -3.40 2.86
C ALA A 70 10.19 -1.89 2.60
N VAL A 71 11.16 -1.12 3.10
CA VAL A 71 11.29 0.32 2.81
C VAL A 71 12.42 0.52 1.82
N ILE A 72 12.06 0.79 0.56
CA ILE A 72 13.00 0.91 -0.57
C ILE A 72 13.39 2.37 -0.74
N GLY A 73 14.68 2.66 -0.54
CA GLY A 73 15.21 4.00 -0.39
C GLY A 73 15.31 4.44 1.09
N ALA A 74 15.29 3.46 2.01
CA ALA A 74 15.53 3.70 3.44
C ALA A 74 16.88 4.38 3.66
N THR A 75 16.92 5.37 4.57
CA THR A 75 18.15 6.14 4.84
C THR A 75 18.08 6.79 6.22
N ASP A 76 19.26 7.11 6.78
CA ASP A 76 19.41 7.90 8.00
C ASP A 76 19.61 9.40 7.71
N GLU A 77 19.57 9.80 6.45
CA GLU A 77 19.78 11.18 6.04
C GLU A 77 18.70 12.11 6.64
N ALA A 78 19.15 13.19 7.27
CA ALA A 78 18.26 14.13 7.92
C ALA A 78 17.28 14.74 6.91
N SER A 79 16.03 14.95 7.34
CA SER A 79 14.95 15.55 6.55
C SER A 79 14.50 14.73 5.32
N SER A 80 15.00 13.51 5.11
CA SER A 80 14.54 12.65 4.03
C SER A 80 13.22 11.95 4.36
N VAL A 81 12.43 11.69 3.32
CA VAL A 81 11.19 10.92 3.42
C VAL A 81 11.48 9.50 3.90
N GLY A 82 12.54 8.85 3.36
CA GLY A 82 12.93 7.50 3.74
C GLY A 82 13.24 7.34 5.22
N ARG A 83 13.92 8.33 5.82
CA ARG A 83 14.16 8.35 7.27
C ARG A 83 12.86 8.49 8.06
N THR A 84 11.96 9.36 7.62
CA THR A 84 10.70 9.60 8.32
C THR A 84 9.81 8.36 8.30
N VAL A 85 9.68 7.69 7.14
CA VAL A 85 8.94 6.43 7.01
C VAL A 85 9.54 5.35 7.90
N MET A 86 10.87 5.15 7.86
CA MET A 86 11.55 4.19 8.73
C MET A 86 11.27 4.46 10.21
N ARG A 87 11.41 5.71 10.65
CA ARG A 87 11.12 6.11 12.02
C ARG A 87 9.67 5.85 12.41
N ASN A 88 8.73 6.16 11.53
CA ASN A 88 7.31 5.95 11.79
C ASN A 88 6.97 4.47 11.94
N LEU A 89 7.54 3.59 11.12
CA LEU A 89 7.35 2.15 11.23
C LEU A 89 7.97 1.56 12.49
N ILE A 90 9.13 2.08 12.91
CA ILE A 90 9.84 1.61 14.11
C ILE A 90 9.17 2.13 15.40
N ASN A 91 8.78 3.41 15.42
CA ASN A 91 8.20 4.02 16.61
C ASN A 91 6.73 3.63 16.86
N ASN A 92 6.05 3.13 15.84
CA ASN A 92 4.67 2.63 15.94
C ASN A 92 4.69 1.13 15.60
N PRO A 93 4.96 0.26 16.58
CA PRO A 93 5.12 -1.17 16.35
C PRO A 93 3.79 -1.78 15.90
N PHE A 94 3.77 -2.28 14.67
CA PHE A 94 2.61 -2.97 14.08
C PHE A 94 2.65 -4.49 14.24
N GLY A 95 3.61 -4.98 15.03
CA GLY A 95 3.79 -6.41 15.31
C GLY A 95 4.49 -7.19 14.19
N GLY A 96 4.98 -6.50 13.16
CA GLY A 96 5.66 -7.11 12.02
C GLY A 96 7.13 -6.71 11.90
N THR A 97 7.76 -7.16 10.82
CA THR A 97 9.18 -6.92 10.52
C THR A 97 9.34 -5.79 9.51
N VAL A 98 10.35 -4.93 9.72
CA VAL A 98 10.75 -3.87 8.79
C VAL A 98 12.09 -4.20 8.17
N TYR A 99 12.15 -4.22 6.85
CA TYR A 99 13.35 -4.44 6.06
C TYR A 99 13.78 -3.16 5.34
N PRO A 100 14.86 -2.48 5.79
CA PRO A 100 15.44 -1.38 5.02
C PRO A 100 16.08 -1.92 3.73
N VAL A 101 15.76 -1.32 2.60
CA VAL A 101 16.38 -1.64 1.30
C VAL A 101 17.11 -0.41 0.78
N ASN A 102 18.44 -0.50 0.67
CA ASN A 102 19.29 0.56 0.12
C ASN A 102 20.63 -0.04 -0.35
N PRO A 103 20.97 0.05 -1.65
CA PRO A 103 22.21 -0.53 -2.18
C PRO A 103 23.48 0.15 -1.66
N ASN A 104 23.38 1.36 -1.12
CA ASN A 104 24.53 2.17 -0.70
C ASN A 104 24.77 2.17 0.82
N ARG A 105 23.95 1.44 1.61
CA ARG A 105 24.03 1.44 3.06
C ARG A 105 23.99 0.03 3.64
N PRO A 106 24.93 -0.36 4.51
CA PRO A 106 24.90 -1.67 5.16
C PRO A 106 23.83 -1.76 6.27
N SER A 107 23.41 -0.61 6.82
CA SER A 107 22.37 -0.51 7.84
C SER A 107 21.67 0.84 7.80
N VAL A 108 20.43 0.88 8.27
CA VAL A 108 19.62 2.09 8.45
C VAL A 108 18.93 2.00 9.81
N SER A 109 19.04 3.03 10.63
CA SER A 109 18.49 3.09 12.00
C SER A 109 18.91 1.89 12.88
N GLY A 110 20.12 1.39 12.68
CA GLY A 110 20.67 0.22 13.39
C GLY A 110 20.13 -1.14 12.89
N ILE A 111 19.27 -1.16 11.88
CA ILE A 111 18.75 -2.39 11.26
C ILE A 111 19.57 -2.69 10.01
N LYS A 112 19.94 -3.96 9.80
CA LYS A 112 20.63 -4.41 8.59
C LYS A 112 19.83 -4.00 7.36
N ALA A 113 20.46 -3.32 6.41
CA ALA A 113 19.88 -2.99 5.12
C ALA A 113 20.27 -4.03 4.05
N TYR A 114 19.41 -4.20 3.08
CA TYR A 114 19.60 -5.10 1.95
C TYR A 114 19.75 -4.28 0.67
N PRO A 115 20.57 -4.71 -0.29
CA PRO A 115 20.80 -3.93 -1.52
C PRO A 115 19.55 -3.85 -2.40
N SER A 116 18.72 -4.89 -2.39
CA SER A 116 17.55 -5.04 -3.24
C SER A 116 16.44 -5.85 -2.55
N VAL A 117 15.24 -5.83 -3.12
CA VAL A 117 14.10 -6.63 -2.61
C VAL A 117 14.35 -8.13 -2.80
N SER A 118 15.02 -8.51 -3.88
CA SER A 118 15.36 -9.90 -4.19
C SER A 118 16.35 -10.53 -3.20
N GLU A 119 17.10 -9.70 -2.46
CA GLU A 119 18.07 -10.17 -1.46
C GLU A 119 17.50 -10.23 -0.02
N LEU A 120 16.22 -9.95 0.13
CA LEU A 120 15.55 -10.10 1.43
C LEU A 120 15.51 -11.56 1.87
N PRO A 121 15.62 -11.85 3.17
CA PRO A 121 15.66 -13.22 3.69
C PRO A 121 14.34 -13.98 3.55
N GLU A 122 13.25 -13.26 3.35
CA GLU A 122 11.89 -13.79 3.20
C GLU A 122 11.04 -12.87 2.32
N PRO A 123 9.98 -13.37 1.68
CA PRO A 123 9.02 -12.55 0.96
C PRO A 123 8.35 -11.53 1.90
N VAL A 124 8.09 -10.33 1.39
CA VAL A 124 7.42 -9.26 2.16
C VAL A 124 6.02 -8.98 1.61
N ASP A 125 5.10 -8.63 2.51
CA ASP A 125 3.71 -8.31 2.16
C ASP A 125 3.63 -6.95 1.43
N LEU A 126 4.38 -5.97 1.95
CA LEU A 126 4.26 -4.56 1.56
C LEU A 126 5.62 -3.94 1.22
N ALA A 127 5.70 -3.31 0.06
CA ALA A 127 6.81 -2.45 -0.33
C ALA A 127 6.42 -0.97 -0.17
N VAL A 128 7.25 -0.18 0.53
CA VAL A 128 7.13 1.28 0.60
C VAL A 128 8.28 1.90 -0.18
N VAL A 129 7.97 2.55 -1.29
CA VAL A 129 8.96 3.08 -2.24
C VAL A 129 9.10 4.58 -2.06
N VAL A 130 10.33 5.01 -1.76
CA VAL A 130 10.70 6.42 -1.51
C VAL A 130 11.94 6.84 -2.32
N THR A 131 12.17 6.18 -3.45
CA THR A 131 13.30 6.44 -4.36
C THR A 131 12.91 7.44 -5.46
N PRO A 132 13.86 8.00 -6.22
CA PRO A 132 13.54 8.86 -7.37
C PRO A 132 12.64 8.16 -8.41
N ALA A 133 11.68 8.89 -8.99
CA ALA A 133 10.67 8.35 -9.92
C ALA A 133 11.23 7.46 -11.05
N PRO A 134 12.36 7.81 -11.72
CA PRO A 134 12.90 6.97 -12.79
C PRO A 134 13.30 5.54 -12.36
N THR A 135 13.55 5.33 -11.07
CA THR A 135 13.95 4.00 -10.56
C THR A 135 12.73 3.11 -10.22
N VAL A 136 11.56 3.71 -10.05
CA VAL A 136 10.38 3.02 -9.52
C VAL A 136 9.86 1.90 -10.42
N PRO A 137 9.81 2.04 -11.77
CA PRO A 137 9.38 0.93 -12.62
C PRO A 137 10.25 -0.33 -12.46
N GLY A 138 11.58 -0.16 -12.35
CA GLY A 138 12.52 -1.27 -12.10
C GLY A 138 12.28 -1.93 -10.74
N ILE A 139 12.05 -1.13 -9.70
CA ILE A 139 11.71 -1.60 -8.36
C ILE A 139 10.39 -2.36 -8.35
N MET A 140 9.38 -1.87 -9.06
CA MET A 140 8.08 -2.56 -9.15
C MET A 140 8.19 -3.90 -9.86
N ARG A 141 9.05 -4.01 -10.87
CA ARG A 141 9.38 -5.28 -11.51
C ARG A 141 10.01 -6.26 -10.52
N GLU A 142 10.99 -5.81 -9.78
CA GLU A 142 11.65 -6.61 -8.75
C GLU A 142 10.67 -7.05 -7.66
N CYS A 143 9.79 -6.17 -7.20
CA CYS A 143 8.71 -6.51 -6.27
C CYS A 143 7.77 -7.56 -6.84
N ALA A 144 7.42 -7.48 -8.14
CA ALA A 144 6.58 -8.46 -8.81
C ALA A 144 7.24 -9.85 -8.86
N GLU A 145 8.53 -9.90 -9.14
CA GLU A 145 9.33 -11.13 -9.18
C GLU A 145 9.51 -11.73 -7.77
N ALA A 146 9.64 -10.89 -6.75
CA ALA A 146 9.75 -11.31 -5.35
C ALA A 146 8.40 -11.69 -4.71
N GLY A 147 7.27 -11.54 -5.43
CA GLY A 147 5.94 -11.92 -4.95
C GLY A 147 5.31 -10.95 -3.95
N VAL A 148 5.76 -9.70 -3.92
CA VAL A 148 5.17 -8.63 -3.10
C VAL A 148 3.72 -8.38 -3.54
N GLN A 149 2.80 -8.28 -2.59
CA GLN A 149 1.36 -8.17 -2.88
C GLN A 149 0.84 -6.73 -2.80
N GLY A 150 1.45 -5.89 -1.96
CA GLY A 150 1.09 -4.48 -1.79
C GLY A 150 2.27 -3.54 -2.01
N ALA A 151 2.03 -2.36 -2.59
CA ALA A 151 3.04 -1.32 -2.72
C ALA A 151 2.47 0.06 -2.42
N ILE A 152 3.24 0.87 -1.70
CA ILE A 152 2.96 2.29 -1.45
C ILE A 152 4.08 3.08 -2.12
N VAL A 153 3.76 3.81 -3.18
CA VAL A 153 4.74 4.62 -3.91
C VAL A 153 4.59 6.07 -3.46
N ILE A 154 5.44 6.48 -2.53
CA ILE A 154 5.46 7.85 -1.99
C ILE A 154 6.15 8.80 -2.97
N SER A 155 7.10 8.29 -3.74
CA SER A 155 7.88 9.03 -4.74
C SER A 155 7.01 9.93 -5.61
N ALA A 156 7.44 11.17 -5.81
CA ALA A 156 6.88 12.15 -6.74
C ALA A 156 7.70 12.19 -8.04
N GLY A 157 7.19 12.86 -9.07
CA GLY A 157 7.84 12.97 -10.38
C GLY A 157 7.17 12.09 -11.44
N PHE A 158 5.86 11.87 -11.30
CA PHE A 158 5.04 11.10 -12.22
C PHE A 158 4.13 12.04 -13.05
N LYS A 159 2.89 11.71 -13.25
CA LYS A 159 1.97 12.47 -14.09
C LYS A 159 1.91 13.98 -13.76
N GLU A 160 2.15 14.35 -12.51
CA GLU A 160 2.22 15.74 -12.08
C GLU A 160 3.45 16.49 -12.63
N ALA A 161 4.47 15.75 -13.06
CA ALA A 161 5.71 16.32 -13.62
C ALA A 161 5.69 16.46 -15.16
N GLY A 162 4.61 16.02 -15.83
CA GLY A 162 4.45 16.12 -17.28
C GLY A 162 4.56 14.77 -18.01
N GLU A 163 4.81 14.82 -19.33
CA GLU A 163 4.73 13.64 -20.22
C GLU A 163 5.66 12.50 -19.84
N GLU A 164 6.90 12.78 -19.48
CA GLU A 164 7.85 11.75 -19.01
C GLU A 164 7.33 11.05 -17.75
N GLY A 165 6.70 11.80 -16.85
CA GLY A 165 6.09 11.27 -15.64
C GLY A 165 4.86 10.40 -15.91
N VAL A 166 4.08 10.72 -16.95
CA VAL A 166 2.95 9.88 -17.41
C VAL A 166 3.47 8.52 -17.89
N ASP A 167 4.57 8.50 -18.63
CA ASP A 167 5.18 7.26 -19.10
C ASP A 167 5.71 6.40 -17.94
N LEU A 168 6.35 7.01 -16.95
CA LEU A 168 6.79 6.30 -15.75
C LEU A 168 5.60 5.70 -14.99
N GLU A 169 4.50 6.46 -14.83
CA GLU A 169 3.28 5.98 -14.18
C GLU A 169 2.68 4.77 -14.92
N ARG A 170 2.69 4.79 -16.26
CA ARG A 170 2.25 3.68 -17.10
C ARG A 170 3.11 2.42 -16.89
N GLN A 171 4.44 2.58 -16.88
CA GLN A 171 5.36 1.46 -16.63
C GLN A 171 5.16 0.86 -15.24
N VAL A 172 5.00 1.68 -14.20
CA VAL A 172 4.67 1.23 -12.84
C VAL A 172 3.39 0.41 -12.82
N LEU A 173 2.35 0.88 -13.54
CA LEU A 173 1.07 0.17 -13.63
C LEU A 173 1.19 -1.17 -14.35
N GLU A 174 1.97 -1.24 -15.43
CA GLU A 174 2.23 -2.48 -16.17
C GLU A 174 2.92 -3.53 -15.29
N GLU A 175 3.95 -3.14 -14.55
CA GLU A 175 4.64 -4.06 -13.65
C GLU A 175 3.76 -4.49 -12.46
N ALA A 176 2.98 -3.57 -11.91
CA ALA A 176 2.02 -3.88 -10.85
C ALA A 176 0.96 -4.88 -11.31
N ARG A 177 0.44 -4.75 -12.53
CA ARG A 177 -0.51 -5.70 -13.13
C ARG A 177 0.12 -7.07 -13.33
N ARG A 178 1.34 -7.12 -13.85
CA ARG A 178 2.10 -8.36 -14.06
C ARG A 178 2.29 -9.12 -12.75
N GLY A 179 2.66 -8.43 -11.68
CA GLY A 179 2.85 -8.99 -10.34
C GLY A 179 1.58 -9.11 -9.50
N ARG A 180 0.41 -8.66 -9.99
CA ARG A 180 -0.84 -8.55 -9.22
C ARG A 180 -0.67 -7.75 -7.93
N ILE A 181 0.19 -6.73 -7.95
CA ILE A 181 0.48 -5.86 -6.82
C ILE A 181 -0.59 -4.77 -6.71
N ARG A 182 -1.19 -4.59 -5.54
CA ARG A 182 -2.04 -3.43 -5.25
C ARG A 182 -1.17 -2.23 -4.93
N VAL A 183 -1.41 -1.12 -5.63
CA VAL A 183 -0.59 0.10 -5.49
C VAL A 183 -1.40 1.25 -4.93
N VAL A 184 -0.84 1.90 -3.91
CA VAL A 184 -1.26 3.22 -3.42
C VAL A 184 -0.22 4.24 -3.86
N GLY A 185 -0.65 5.33 -4.50
CA GLY A 185 0.23 6.31 -5.12
C GLY A 185 0.27 6.15 -6.65
N PRO A 186 1.29 6.66 -7.34
CA PRO A 186 2.45 7.40 -6.81
C PRO A 186 2.10 8.79 -6.23
N ASN A 187 3.12 9.50 -5.72
CA ASN A 187 2.98 10.84 -5.13
C ASN A 187 1.91 10.88 -4.03
N CYS A 188 2.02 10.01 -3.03
CA CYS A 188 1.07 9.90 -1.92
C CYS A 188 1.74 10.12 -0.57
N LEU A 189 0.95 10.44 0.45
CA LEU A 189 1.42 10.54 1.84
C LEU A 189 1.78 9.16 2.42
N GLY A 190 1.12 8.12 1.96
CA GLY A 190 1.23 6.76 2.46
C GLY A 190 -0.06 6.23 3.07
N VAL A 191 0.05 5.18 3.86
CA VAL A 191 -1.06 4.50 4.52
C VAL A 191 -0.80 4.40 6.01
N MET A 192 -1.83 4.65 6.80
CA MET A 192 -1.82 4.53 8.25
C MET A 192 -2.97 3.65 8.71
N SER A 193 -2.67 2.64 9.52
CA SER A 193 -3.65 1.75 10.13
C SER A 193 -3.47 1.74 11.66
N PRO A 194 -4.11 2.68 12.39
CA PRO A 194 -3.90 2.83 13.83
C PRO A 194 -4.24 1.58 14.64
N LYS A 195 -5.18 0.76 14.17
CA LYS A 195 -5.55 -0.49 14.85
C LYS A 195 -4.48 -1.58 14.79
N SER A 196 -3.79 -1.69 13.66
CA SER A 196 -2.65 -2.61 13.52
C SER A 196 -1.33 -1.99 13.98
N GLY A 197 -1.29 -0.69 14.28
CA GLY A 197 -0.06 0.05 14.57
C GLY A 197 0.74 0.44 13.33
N LEU A 198 0.31 0.09 12.12
CA LEU A 198 1.05 0.37 10.89
C LEU A 198 1.02 1.88 10.58
N ASN A 199 2.20 2.48 10.48
CA ASN A 199 2.38 3.84 10.00
C ASN A 199 3.41 3.89 8.85
N ALA A 200 2.95 3.52 7.66
CA ALA A 200 3.71 3.58 6.43
C ALA A 200 3.51 4.92 5.71
N THR A 201 3.70 6.02 6.44
CA THR A 201 3.57 7.41 5.95
C THR A 201 4.80 8.23 6.33
N PHE A 202 4.93 9.43 5.72
CA PHE A 202 5.85 10.45 6.21
C PHE A 202 5.15 11.55 7.02
N ALA A 203 3.93 11.31 7.51
CA ALA A 203 3.23 12.20 8.44
C ALA A 203 3.97 12.35 9.77
N GLY A 204 3.81 13.49 10.42
CA GLY A 204 4.49 13.81 11.69
C GLY A 204 3.95 13.05 12.90
N ALA A 205 2.73 12.52 12.83
CA ALA A 205 2.07 11.86 13.94
C ALA A 205 1.22 10.67 13.46
N MET A 206 0.98 9.74 14.37
CA MET A 206 0.03 8.62 14.18
C MET A 206 -1.36 9.07 14.60
N ALA A 207 -2.38 8.75 13.81
CA ALA A 207 -3.76 8.95 14.20
C ALA A 207 -4.16 8.04 15.36
N LYS A 208 -5.15 8.47 16.15
CA LYS A 208 -5.70 7.65 17.23
C LYS A 208 -6.56 6.53 16.65
N PRO A 209 -6.54 5.32 17.25
CA PRO A 209 -7.47 4.27 16.89
C PRO A 209 -8.93 4.73 17.10
N GLY A 210 -9.81 4.41 16.14
CA GLY A 210 -11.21 4.83 16.19
C GLY A 210 -12.08 4.00 15.24
N ASN A 211 -13.26 4.48 14.91
CA ASN A 211 -14.24 3.84 14.04
C ASN A 211 -14.49 4.63 12.73
N VAL A 212 -13.66 5.63 12.44
CA VAL A 212 -13.76 6.44 11.24
C VAL A 212 -12.58 6.08 10.31
N GLY A 213 -12.89 5.67 9.09
CA GLY A 213 -11.92 5.56 8.01
C GLY A 213 -11.86 6.89 7.24
N PHE A 214 -10.66 7.37 6.93
CA PHE A 214 -10.46 8.56 6.13
C PHE A 214 -9.66 8.24 4.86
N LEU A 215 -10.21 8.61 3.72
CA LEU A 215 -9.63 8.38 2.42
C LEU A 215 -9.62 9.69 1.64
N SER A 216 -8.46 10.15 1.19
CA SER A 216 -8.33 11.39 0.44
C SER A 216 -7.27 11.29 -0.67
N GLN A 217 -7.51 11.99 -1.77
CA GLN A 217 -6.51 12.22 -2.81
C GLN A 217 -5.59 13.42 -2.49
N SER A 218 -5.89 14.17 -1.44
CA SER A 218 -5.08 15.30 -0.97
C SER A 218 -4.22 14.91 0.20
N GLY A 219 -2.90 14.79 -0.02
CA GLY A 219 -1.94 14.53 1.06
C GLY A 219 -1.94 15.64 2.11
N ALA A 220 -2.10 16.90 1.70
CA ALA A 220 -2.19 18.03 2.63
C ALA A 220 -3.41 17.92 3.55
N LEU A 221 -4.58 17.53 3.02
CA LEU A 221 -5.77 17.31 3.84
C LEU A 221 -5.57 16.17 4.83
N CYS A 222 -4.90 15.08 4.43
CA CYS A 222 -4.57 13.97 5.31
C CYS A 222 -3.66 14.36 6.48
N THR A 223 -2.85 15.40 6.35
CA THR A 223 -1.97 15.88 7.42
C THR A 223 -2.62 16.93 8.32
N ALA A 224 -3.75 17.51 7.90
CA ALA A 224 -4.46 18.56 8.63
C ALA A 224 -5.56 18.00 9.57
N ILE A 225 -5.94 16.74 9.39
CA ILE A 225 -6.94 16.02 10.20
C ILE A 225 -6.25 15.14 11.24
#